data_5744e2e5113c724b9d9317b3d91cc29d
#
_entry.id   5744e2e5113c724b9d9317b3d91cc29d
#
_cell.length_a   1.000
_cell.length_b   1.000
_cell.length_c   1.000
_cell.angle_alpha   90.00
_cell.angle_beta   90.00
_cell.angle_gamma   90.00
#
_symmetry.space_group_name_H-M   'P 1'
#
loop_
_entity.id
_entity.type
_entity.pdbx_description
1 polymer ?
#
loop_
_entity_poly.entity_id
_entity_poly.type
_entity_poly.pdbx_seq_one_letter_code
_entity_poly.pdbx_strand_id
1 'polypeptide(L)'
;MVQSDNKILSLYDWFLIIGVIASNVIYSLMTDTLDVLGSLACITGVLCVVLVAKGSIWNYAFGLVNVSLYALISYQASLYGDAALNALYYLPMQFIGWWQWRKRGAAVSEAESEGRSVQVRARRFTWSQRALLAIGCTLAVVACACLLKYLGDPQPYKDSATTVLSIVAQALMALAFMEQWCLWIITNVISVVMWIVCISRGEAHAGVMVIMWFFYLLNSINGLRVWLKLSRA
;
A
#
# COMPACT_ATOMS: atom_id res chain seq x y z
N MET A 1 4.55 4.76 -31.04
CA MET A 1 5.30 5.93 -30.57
C MET A 1 4.57 6.50 -29.36
N VAL A 2 4.82 6.00 -28.15
CA VAL A 2 4.30 6.60 -26.91
C VAL A 2 5.41 7.49 -26.40
N GLN A 3 5.17 8.78 -26.50
CA GLN A 3 6.06 9.85 -26.09
C GLN A 3 6.40 9.64 -24.61
N SER A 4 7.67 9.45 -24.31
CA SER A 4 8.26 9.49 -22.98
C SER A 4 8.04 10.91 -22.43
N ASP A 5 6.88 11.12 -21.79
CA ASP A 5 6.71 12.30 -20.94
C ASP A 5 7.60 12.11 -19.72
N ASN A 6 8.74 12.79 -19.77
CA ASN A 6 9.78 12.84 -18.73
C ASN A 6 9.31 13.56 -17.44
N LYS A 7 8.01 13.58 -17.18
CA LYS A 7 7.45 14.05 -15.92
C LYS A 7 7.39 12.89 -14.95
N ILE A 8 8.30 12.86 -14.02
CA ILE A 8 8.36 11.87 -12.92
C ILE A 8 7.01 11.73 -12.22
N LEU A 9 6.28 12.83 -12.05
CA LEU A 9 4.95 12.88 -11.43
C LEU A 9 3.92 13.52 -12.38
N SER A 10 2.73 12.92 -12.47
CA SER A 10 1.59 13.45 -13.21
C SER A 10 0.82 14.49 -12.38
N LEU A 11 -0.10 15.23 -13.01
CA LEU A 11 -1.01 16.14 -12.28
C LEU A 11 -1.82 15.41 -11.20
N TYR A 12 -2.20 14.16 -11.45
CA TYR A 12 -2.92 13.36 -10.46
C TYR A 12 -2.04 13.00 -9.25
N ASP A 13 -0.77 12.71 -9.46
CA ASP A 13 0.17 12.43 -8.37
C ASP A 13 0.38 13.67 -7.50
N TRP A 14 0.53 14.84 -8.13
CA TRP A 14 0.57 16.12 -7.43
C TRP A 14 -0.71 16.41 -6.66
N PHE A 15 -1.88 16.12 -7.23
CA PHE A 15 -3.15 16.21 -6.53
C PHE A 15 -3.17 15.33 -5.26
N LEU A 16 -2.67 14.09 -5.31
CA LEU A 16 -2.60 13.22 -4.15
C LEU A 16 -1.63 13.77 -3.09
N ILE A 17 -0.44 14.22 -3.49
CA ILE A 17 0.58 14.71 -2.57
C ILE A 17 0.14 16.04 -1.92
N ILE A 18 -0.29 17.01 -2.72
CA ILE A 18 -0.77 18.29 -2.20
C ILE A 18 -2.05 18.10 -1.39
N GLY A 19 -2.96 17.24 -1.88
CA GLY A 19 -4.21 16.92 -1.21
C GLY A 19 -4.01 16.33 0.18
N VAL A 20 -3.08 15.38 0.34
CA VAL A 20 -2.80 14.81 1.66
C VAL A 20 -2.17 15.83 2.61
N ILE A 21 -1.26 16.67 2.13
CA ILE A 21 -0.64 17.73 2.96
C ILE A 21 -1.72 18.74 3.38
N ALA A 22 -2.51 19.24 2.42
CA ALA A 22 -3.58 20.19 2.70
C ALA A 22 -4.62 19.61 3.68
N SER A 23 -5.03 18.35 3.49
CA SER A 23 -5.98 17.68 4.39
C SER A 23 -5.44 17.54 5.81
N ASN A 24 -4.13 17.24 5.98
CA ASN A 24 -3.50 17.19 7.30
C ASN A 24 -3.47 18.58 7.97
N VAL A 25 -3.12 19.62 7.21
CA VAL A 25 -3.11 21.00 7.73
C VAL A 25 -4.52 21.44 8.13
N ILE A 26 -5.52 21.21 7.27
CA ILE A 26 -6.92 21.55 7.56
C ILE A 26 -7.39 20.78 8.80
N TYR A 27 -7.12 19.49 8.89
CA TYR A 27 -7.48 18.68 10.05
C TYR A 27 -6.85 19.21 11.32
N SER A 28 -5.55 19.54 11.31
CA SER A 28 -4.84 20.11 12.44
C SER A 28 -5.44 21.45 12.89
N LEU A 29 -5.81 22.32 11.94
CA LEU A 29 -6.45 23.60 12.24
C LEU A 29 -7.88 23.43 12.80
N MET A 30 -8.64 22.44 12.32
CA MET A 30 -10.02 22.19 12.78
C MET A 30 -10.06 21.56 14.17
N THR A 31 -9.06 20.76 14.52
CA THR A 31 -9.01 20.05 15.80
C THR A 31 -8.16 20.76 16.86
N ASP A 32 -7.50 21.86 16.47
CA ASP A 32 -6.51 22.58 17.28
C ASP A 32 -5.44 21.64 17.88
N THR A 33 -5.08 20.61 17.10
CA THR A 33 -4.08 19.61 17.49
C THR A 33 -3.07 19.41 16.38
N LEU A 34 -1.79 19.36 16.73
CA LEU A 34 -0.72 19.04 15.79
C LEU A 34 -0.26 17.59 16.00
N ASP A 35 -0.80 16.69 15.19
CA ASP A 35 -0.36 15.30 15.17
C ASP A 35 0.85 15.12 14.25
N VAL A 36 2.05 15.37 14.80
CA VAL A 36 3.31 15.27 14.04
C VAL A 36 3.57 13.83 13.61
N LEU A 37 3.36 12.86 14.50
CA LEU A 37 3.64 11.44 14.22
C LEU A 37 2.70 10.90 13.14
N GLY A 38 1.41 11.13 13.30
CA GLY A 38 0.41 10.73 12.31
C GLY A 38 0.60 11.42 10.97
N SER A 39 0.91 12.74 10.97
CA SER A 39 1.16 13.49 9.74
C SER A 39 2.40 12.99 8.98
N LEU A 40 3.50 12.68 9.67
CA LEU A 40 4.68 12.08 9.05
C LEU A 40 4.38 10.70 8.47
N ALA A 41 3.67 9.84 9.20
CA ALA A 41 3.23 8.55 8.70
C ALA A 41 2.34 8.70 7.47
N CYS A 42 1.38 9.62 7.50
CA CYS A 42 0.45 9.90 6.42
C CYS A 42 1.17 10.37 5.15
N ILE A 43 2.02 11.40 5.25
CA ILE A 43 2.72 11.99 4.11
C ILE A 43 3.71 10.99 3.52
N THR A 44 4.55 10.33 4.34
CA THR A 44 5.52 9.34 3.85
C THR A 44 4.83 8.14 3.23
N GLY A 45 3.69 7.74 3.77
CA GLY A 45 2.87 6.67 3.22
C GLY A 45 2.30 7.01 1.85
N VAL A 46 1.70 8.19 1.68
CA VAL A 46 1.16 8.60 0.37
C VAL A 46 2.27 8.77 -0.66
N LEU A 47 3.43 9.34 -0.29
CA LEU A 47 4.60 9.39 -1.16
C LEU A 47 5.04 7.98 -1.58
N CYS A 48 5.11 7.03 -0.64
CA CYS A 48 5.44 5.64 -0.93
C CYS A 48 4.51 5.07 -1.99
N VAL A 49 3.18 5.10 -1.79
CA VAL A 49 2.23 4.44 -2.70
C VAL A 49 2.12 5.14 -4.06
N VAL A 50 2.33 6.45 -4.13
CA VAL A 50 2.44 7.19 -5.40
C VAL A 50 3.66 6.71 -6.18
N LEU A 51 4.80 6.56 -5.53
CA LEU A 51 6.03 6.06 -6.15
C LEU A 51 5.92 4.59 -6.56
N VAL A 52 5.18 3.74 -5.80
CA VAL A 52 4.83 2.37 -6.23
C VAL A 52 4.03 2.39 -7.53
N ALA A 53 3.03 3.27 -7.64
CA ALA A 53 2.22 3.38 -8.86
C ALA A 53 3.07 3.78 -10.09
N LYS A 54 4.18 4.49 -9.88
CA LYS A 54 5.17 4.89 -10.90
C LYS A 54 6.25 3.84 -11.17
N GLY A 55 6.32 2.77 -10.39
CA GLY A 55 7.42 1.81 -10.48
C GLY A 55 8.76 2.37 -9.98
N SER A 56 8.75 3.44 -9.19
CA SER A 56 9.97 4.06 -8.67
C SER A 56 10.51 3.32 -7.45
N ILE A 57 11.80 2.99 -7.46
CA ILE A 57 12.48 2.30 -6.35
C ILE A 57 12.49 3.12 -5.04
N TRP A 58 12.37 4.45 -5.13
CA TRP A 58 12.31 5.34 -3.97
C TRP A 58 11.09 5.10 -3.08
N ASN A 59 10.07 4.36 -3.58
CA ASN A 59 8.95 3.93 -2.76
C ASN A 59 9.41 3.21 -1.47
N TYR A 60 10.47 2.40 -1.55
CA TYR A 60 10.97 1.64 -0.40
C TYR A 60 11.61 2.51 0.68
N ALA A 61 12.21 3.65 0.31
CA ALA A 61 12.75 4.60 1.28
C ALA A 61 11.63 5.27 2.09
N PHE A 62 10.60 5.79 1.41
CA PHE A 62 9.42 6.36 2.07
C PHE A 62 8.59 5.29 2.78
N GLY A 63 8.50 4.09 2.20
CA GLY A 63 7.83 2.95 2.79
C GLY A 63 8.47 2.52 4.12
N LEU A 64 9.80 2.50 4.21
CA LEU A 64 10.51 2.17 5.45
C LEU A 64 10.12 3.11 6.60
N VAL A 65 10.07 4.42 6.35
CA VAL A 65 9.63 5.41 7.34
C VAL A 65 8.17 5.18 7.70
N ASN A 66 7.29 5.06 6.69
CA ASN A 66 5.86 4.87 6.91
C ASN A 66 5.55 3.63 7.73
N VAL A 67 6.06 2.44 7.36
CA VAL A 67 5.74 1.19 8.07
C VAL A 67 6.24 1.20 9.51
N SER A 68 7.37 1.86 9.78
CA SER A 68 7.91 2.00 11.13
C SER A 68 6.99 2.87 12.00
N LEU A 69 6.56 4.03 11.48
CA LEU A 69 5.67 4.94 12.18
C LEU A 69 4.27 4.33 12.34
N TYR A 70 3.75 3.69 11.29
CA TYR A 70 2.42 3.08 11.32
C TYR A 70 2.38 1.88 12.30
N ALA A 71 3.45 1.10 12.41
CA ALA A 71 3.55 0.05 13.43
C ALA A 71 3.41 0.63 14.84
N LEU A 72 4.06 1.76 15.12
CA LEU A 72 3.96 2.44 16.41
C LEU A 72 2.56 2.97 16.67
N ILE A 73 1.95 3.66 15.69
CA ILE A 73 0.59 4.22 15.78
C ILE A 73 -0.43 3.10 16.01
N SER A 74 -0.32 2.00 15.24
CA SER A 74 -1.22 0.85 15.39
C SER A 74 -1.09 0.20 16.76
N TYR A 75 0.14 0.10 17.28
CA TYR A 75 0.36 -0.40 18.64
C TYR A 75 -0.30 0.48 19.70
N GLN A 76 -0.16 1.82 19.59
CA GLN A 76 -0.80 2.78 20.48
C GLN A 76 -2.34 2.72 20.42
N ALA A 77 -2.90 2.47 19.23
CA ALA A 77 -4.34 2.28 19.02
C ALA A 77 -4.84 0.87 19.39
N SER A 78 -3.99 0.03 20.03
CA SER A 78 -4.30 -1.36 20.38
C SER A 78 -4.67 -2.26 19.19
N LEU A 79 -4.26 -1.86 17.98
CA LEU A 79 -4.38 -2.65 16.74
C LEU A 79 -3.13 -3.55 16.58
N TYR A 80 -3.00 -4.53 17.49
CA TYR A 80 -1.78 -5.34 17.59
C TYR A 80 -1.50 -6.18 16.34
N GLY A 81 -2.54 -6.61 15.63
CA GLY A 81 -2.40 -7.32 14.35
C GLY A 81 -1.74 -6.44 13.28
N ASP A 82 -2.20 -5.20 13.13
CA ASP A 82 -1.61 -4.23 12.21
C ASP A 82 -0.19 -3.84 12.63
N ALA A 83 0.04 -3.63 13.92
CA ALA A 83 1.38 -3.34 14.45
C ALA A 83 2.37 -4.47 14.12
N ALA A 84 1.98 -5.72 14.39
CA ALA A 84 2.80 -6.89 14.09
C ALA A 84 3.02 -7.07 12.57
N LEU A 85 2.00 -6.88 11.75
CA LEU A 85 2.09 -6.96 10.29
C LEU A 85 3.09 -5.93 9.73
N ASN A 86 3.05 -4.70 10.23
CA ASN A 86 3.97 -3.66 9.80
C ASN A 86 5.40 -3.90 10.29
N ALA A 87 5.60 -4.23 11.56
CA ALA A 87 6.92 -4.42 12.14
C ALA A 87 7.60 -5.73 11.68
N LEU A 88 6.86 -6.83 11.58
CA LEU A 88 7.45 -8.15 11.34
C LEU A 88 7.38 -8.60 9.87
N TYR A 89 6.49 -8.03 9.08
CA TYR A 89 6.35 -8.40 7.68
C TYR A 89 6.68 -7.25 6.72
N TYR A 90 6.00 -6.09 6.82
CA TYR A 90 6.22 -5.01 5.85
C TYR A 90 7.60 -4.39 5.97
N LEU A 91 8.14 -4.22 7.17
CA LEU A 91 9.46 -3.63 7.36
C LEU A 91 10.57 -4.49 6.71
N PRO A 92 10.66 -5.82 6.92
CA PRO A 92 11.57 -6.67 6.15
C PRO A 92 11.32 -6.64 4.65
N MET A 93 10.04 -6.57 4.22
CA MET A 93 9.68 -6.51 2.81
C MET A 93 10.14 -5.23 2.09
N GLN A 94 10.42 -4.13 2.82
CA GLN A 94 11.04 -2.94 2.22
C GLN A 94 12.43 -3.28 1.65
N PHE A 95 13.25 -4.03 2.41
CA PHE A 95 14.59 -4.43 1.98
C PHE A 95 14.54 -5.49 0.87
N ILE A 96 13.65 -6.48 1.00
CA ILE A 96 13.48 -7.55 0.00
C ILE A 96 13.00 -6.94 -1.33
N GLY A 97 11.99 -6.06 -1.27
CA GLY A 97 11.43 -5.40 -2.44
C GLY A 97 12.44 -4.47 -3.12
N TRP A 98 13.17 -3.66 -2.33
CA TRP A 98 14.27 -2.84 -2.86
C TRP A 98 15.27 -3.69 -3.65
N TRP A 99 15.79 -4.77 -3.04
CA TRP A 99 16.74 -5.64 -3.68
C TRP A 99 16.21 -6.25 -4.98
N GLN A 100 14.95 -6.72 -4.98
CA GLN A 100 14.29 -7.26 -6.16
C GLN A 100 14.12 -6.23 -7.28
N TRP A 101 13.67 -5.03 -6.93
CA TRP A 101 13.47 -3.96 -7.91
C TRP A 101 14.79 -3.42 -8.44
N ARG A 102 15.84 -3.35 -7.59
CA ARG A 102 17.20 -2.98 -8.01
C ARG A 102 17.77 -3.97 -9.02
N LYS A 103 17.61 -5.27 -8.79
CA LYS A 103 18.01 -6.30 -9.78
C LYS A 103 17.29 -6.17 -11.10
N ARG A 104 16.00 -5.86 -11.09
CA ARG A 104 15.23 -5.62 -12.32
C ARG A 104 15.66 -4.34 -13.01
N GLY A 105 15.94 -3.28 -12.28
CA GLY A 105 16.46 -2.02 -12.82
C GLY A 105 17.82 -2.20 -13.49
N ALA A 106 18.72 -2.99 -12.90
CA ALA A 106 20.00 -3.31 -13.53
C ALA A 106 19.81 -4.07 -14.87
N ALA A 107 18.93 -5.08 -14.89
CA ALA A 107 18.62 -5.83 -16.12
C ALA A 107 17.96 -4.95 -17.19
N VAL A 108 17.19 -3.93 -16.79
CA VAL A 108 16.60 -2.92 -17.70
C VAL A 108 17.70 -2.04 -18.28
N SER A 109 18.62 -1.53 -17.43
CA SER A 109 19.73 -0.67 -17.86
C SER A 109 20.69 -1.38 -18.81
N GLU A 110 20.96 -2.67 -18.59
CA GLU A 110 21.73 -3.49 -19.53
C GLU A 110 21.02 -3.61 -20.90
N ALA A 111 19.72 -3.85 -20.90
CA ALA A 111 18.92 -3.93 -22.12
C ALA A 111 18.80 -2.56 -22.84
N GLU A 112 18.73 -1.46 -22.11
CA GLU A 112 18.73 -0.10 -22.68
C GLU A 112 20.09 0.26 -23.30
N SER A 113 21.21 -0.19 -22.72
CA SER A 113 22.55 0.00 -23.28
C SER A 113 22.72 -0.77 -24.61
N GLU A 114 21.91 -1.81 -24.83
CA GLU A 114 21.81 -2.55 -26.10
C GLU A 114 20.77 -1.95 -27.09
N GLY A 115 20.26 -0.73 -26.82
CA GLY A 115 19.29 -0.04 -27.68
C GLY A 115 17.85 -0.53 -27.57
N ARG A 116 17.53 -1.32 -26.54
CA ARG A 116 16.18 -1.79 -26.25
C ARG A 116 15.54 -0.92 -25.20
N SER A 117 14.45 -0.22 -25.51
CA SER A 117 13.65 0.50 -24.51
C SER A 117 12.92 -0.50 -23.62
N VAL A 118 13.31 -0.60 -22.36
CA VAL A 118 12.68 -1.49 -21.38
C VAL A 118 12.03 -0.68 -20.28
N GLN A 119 10.71 -0.50 -20.35
CA GLN A 119 9.93 -0.11 -19.18
C GLN A 119 9.85 -1.29 -18.21
N VAL A 120 9.77 -0.99 -16.89
CA VAL A 120 9.48 -2.04 -15.90
C VAL A 120 8.20 -2.76 -16.31
N ARG A 121 8.34 -3.97 -16.86
CA ARG A 121 7.19 -4.76 -17.31
C ARG A 121 6.37 -5.15 -16.09
N ALA A 122 5.21 -4.53 -15.94
CA ALA A 122 4.18 -5.00 -15.04
C ALA A 122 3.77 -6.43 -15.46
N ARG A 123 3.91 -7.37 -14.54
CA ARG A 123 3.50 -8.77 -14.77
C ARG A 123 1.99 -8.88 -14.62
N ARG A 124 1.40 -9.85 -15.30
CA ARG A 124 -0.04 -10.11 -15.24
C ARG A 124 -0.30 -11.60 -15.16
N PHE A 125 -1.22 -11.99 -14.30
CA PHE A 125 -1.71 -13.36 -14.23
C PHE A 125 -2.66 -13.69 -15.38
N THR A 126 -2.67 -14.96 -15.79
CA THR A 126 -3.73 -15.54 -16.61
C THR A 126 -5.03 -15.64 -15.81
N TRP A 127 -6.16 -15.84 -16.49
CA TRP A 127 -7.45 -16.00 -15.82
C TRP A 127 -7.47 -17.16 -14.84
N SER A 128 -6.85 -18.31 -15.18
CA SER A 128 -6.73 -19.46 -14.28
C SER A 128 -5.92 -19.14 -13.04
N GLN A 129 -4.80 -18.40 -13.19
CA GLN A 129 -3.98 -17.97 -12.05
C GLN A 129 -4.71 -16.98 -11.15
N ARG A 130 -5.55 -16.08 -11.72
CA ARG A 130 -6.40 -15.18 -10.94
C ARG A 130 -7.45 -15.92 -10.15
N ALA A 131 -8.10 -16.92 -10.77
CA ALA A 131 -9.05 -17.77 -10.07
C ALA A 131 -8.36 -18.53 -8.93
N LEU A 132 -7.19 -19.10 -9.18
CA LEU A 132 -6.41 -19.78 -8.14
C LEU A 132 -5.98 -18.82 -7.02
N LEU A 133 -5.56 -17.60 -7.34
CA LEU A 133 -5.23 -16.56 -6.35
C LEU A 133 -6.46 -16.22 -5.50
N ALA A 134 -7.62 -16.00 -6.11
CA ALA A 134 -8.86 -15.68 -5.41
C ALA A 134 -9.30 -16.82 -4.47
N ILE A 135 -9.27 -18.06 -4.95
CA ILE A 135 -9.59 -19.25 -4.14
C ILE A 135 -8.58 -19.38 -2.98
N GLY A 136 -7.28 -19.25 -3.27
CA GLY A 136 -6.22 -19.34 -2.26
C GLY A 136 -6.37 -18.26 -1.18
N CYS A 137 -6.61 -17.00 -1.56
CA CYS A 137 -6.87 -15.91 -0.63
C CYS A 137 -8.12 -16.19 0.23
N THR A 138 -9.22 -16.65 -0.39
CA THR A 138 -10.46 -16.97 0.34
C THR A 138 -10.23 -18.07 1.37
N LEU A 139 -9.58 -19.17 0.97
CA LEU A 139 -9.27 -20.27 1.89
C LEU A 139 -8.33 -19.82 3.03
N ALA A 140 -7.32 -19.02 2.72
CA ALA A 140 -6.40 -18.48 3.72
C ALA A 140 -7.12 -17.54 4.70
N VAL A 141 -8.00 -16.67 4.21
CA VAL A 141 -8.84 -15.81 5.07
C VAL A 141 -9.73 -16.64 5.99
N VAL A 142 -10.41 -17.65 5.47
CA VAL A 142 -11.27 -18.52 6.28
C VAL A 142 -10.46 -19.28 7.34
N ALA A 143 -9.32 -19.86 6.96
CA ALA A 143 -8.45 -20.58 7.89
C ALA A 143 -7.90 -19.65 8.99
N CYS A 144 -7.44 -18.44 8.61
CA CYS A 144 -6.97 -17.43 9.55
C CYS A 144 -8.11 -16.97 10.47
N ALA A 145 -9.32 -16.76 9.94
CA ALA A 145 -10.50 -16.38 10.72
C ALA A 145 -10.90 -17.44 11.75
N CYS A 146 -10.86 -18.72 11.37
CA CYS A 146 -11.09 -19.81 12.30
C CYS A 146 -10.05 -19.83 13.44
N LEU A 147 -8.78 -19.61 13.12
CA LEU A 147 -7.70 -19.52 14.11
C LEU A 147 -7.90 -18.32 15.04
N LEU A 148 -8.14 -17.12 14.51
CA LEU A 148 -8.35 -15.92 15.31
C LEU A 148 -9.60 -16.04 16.19
N LYS A 149 -10.68 -16.63 15.67
CA LYS A 149 -11.88 -16.92 16.46
C LYS A 149 -11.58 -17.88 17.63
N TYR A 150 -10.78 -18.91 17.38
CA TYR A 150 -10.33 -19.84 18.45
C TYR A 150 -9.49 -19.14 19.51
N LEU A 151 -8.66 -18.15 19.10
CA LEU A 151 -7.85 -17.33 19.99
C LEU A 151 -8.64 -16.21 20.70
N GLY A 152 -9.94 -16.08 20.45
CA GLY A 152 -10.81 -15.10 21.11
C GLY A 152 -10.79 -13.70 20.49
N ASP A 153 -10.35 -13.57 19.24
CA ASP A 153 -10.39 -12.31 18.52
C ASP A 153 -11.84 -11.81 18.36
N PRO A 154 -12.14 -10.54 18.68
CA PRO A 154 -13.49 -9.99 18.59
C PRO A 154 -13.97 -9.75 17.15
N GLN A 155 -13.07 -9.66 16.17
CA GLN A 155 -13.39 -9.40 14.76
C GLN A 155 -12.60 -10.30 13.79
N PRO A 156 -12.64 -11.65 13.98
CA PRO A 156 -11.71 -12.57 13.32
C PRO A 156 -11.79 -12.55 11.78
N TYR A 157 -12.96 -12.33 11.20
CA TYR A 157 -13.13 -12.29 9.74
C TYR A 157 -12.53 -11.01 9.12
N LYS A 158 -12.69 -9.86 9.78
CA LYS A 158 -12.14 -8.59 9.33
C LYS A 158 -10.61 -8.62 9.41
N ASP A 159 -10.09 -9.00 10.57
CA ASP A 159 -8.65 -8.98 10.83
C ASP A 159 -7.92 -10.03 9.97
N SER A 160 -8.56 -11.18 9.72
CA SER A 160 -8.03 -12.15 8.76
C SER A 160 -8.02 -11.63 7.33
N ALA A 161 -9.09 -10.95 6.90
CA ALA A 161 -9.16 -10.43 5.54
C ALA A 161 -8.09 -9.37 5.30
N THR A 162 -7.96 -8.38 6.20
CA THR A 162 -6.92 -7.35 6.07
C THR A 162 -5.52 -7.95 6.10
N THR A 163 -5.22 -8.84 7.03
CA THR A 163 -3.91 -9.47 7.17
C THR A 163 -3.55 -10.29 5.95
N VAL A 164 -4.37 -11.24 5.54
CA VAL A 164 -4.08 -12.14 4.42
C VAL A 164 -3.97 -11.38 3.10
N LEU A 165 -4.94 -10.50 2.81
CA LEU A 165 -4.92 -9.74 1.55
C LEU A 165 -3.72 -8.80 1.48
N SER A 166 -3.34 -8.19 2.59
CA SER A 166 -2.17 -7.32 2.68
C SER A 166 -0.86 -8.07 2.47
N ILE A 167 -0.70 -9.25 3.07
CA ILE A 167 0.47 -10.11 2.88
C ILE A 167 0.62 -10.47 1.40
N VAL A 168 -0.46 -10.92 0.78
CA VAL A 168 -0.46 -11.33 -0.63
C VAL A 168 -0.22 -10.11 -1.54
N ALA A 169 -0.89 -8.97 -1.27
CA ALA A 169 -0.71 -7.75 -2.05
C ALA A 169 0.74 -7.26 -2.02
N GLN A 170 1.38 -7.25 -0.85
CA GLN A 170 2.78 -6.85 -0.70
C GLN A 170 3.73 -7.80 -1.43
N ALA A 171 3.48 -9.10 -1.38
CA ALA A 171 4.27 -10.08 -2.14
C ALA A 171 4.13 -9.85 -3.65
N LEU A 172 2.90 -9.63 -4.14
CA LEU A 172 2.64 -9.32 -5.55
C LEU A 172 3.27 -7.98 -5.96
N MET A 173 3.30 -6.99 -5.06
CA MET A 173 3.99 -5.71 -5.29
C MET A 173 5.50 -5.94 -5.49
N ALA A 174 6.16 -6.66 -4.60
CA ALA A 174 7.57 -6.97 -4.71
C ALA A 174 7.89 -7.74 -6.00
N LEU A 175 6.97 -8.58 -6.47
CA LEU A 175 7.07 -9.35 -7.71
C LEU A 175 6.59 -8.59 -8.96
N ALA A 176 6.13 -7.34 -8.82
CA ALA A 176 5.61 -6.47 -9.86
C ALA A 176 4.40 -7.04 -10.64
N PHE A 177 3.47 -7.71 -9.95
CA PHE A 177 2.20 -8.14 -10.52
C PHE A 177 1.13 -7.07 -10.39
N MET A 178 0.35 -6.84 -11.46
CA MET A 178 -0.71 -5.81 -11.46
C MET A 178 -1.88 -6.16 -10.52
N GLU A 179 -2.11 -7.43 -10.25
CA GLU A 179 -3.18 -7.93 -9.39
C GLU A 179 -3.06 -7.43 -7.93
N GLN A 180 -1.88 -6.99 -7.50
CA GLN A 180 -1.68 -6.32 -6.20
C GLN A 180 -2.70 -5.20 -5.98
N TRP A 181 -3.02 -4.42 -7.03
CA TRP A 181 -3.89 -3.25 -6.91
C TRP A 181 -5.33 -3.61 -6.56
N CYS A 182 -5.83 -4.76 -7.04
CA CYS A 182 -7.16 -5.25 -6.67
C CYS A 182 -7.21 -5.58 -5.18
N LEU A 183 -6.17 -6.22 -4.65
CA LEU A 183 -6.07 -6.57 -3.23
C LEU A 183 -5.92 -5.31 -2.37
N TRP A 184 -5.07 -4.36 -2.80
CA TRP A 184 -4.92 -3.07 -2.11
C TRP A 184 -6.21 -2.27 -2.06
N ILE A 185 -7.03 -2.24 -3.13
CA ILE A 185 -8.33 -1.56 -3.12
C ILE A 185 -9.22 -2.14 -2.02
N ILE A 186 -9.33 -3.48 -1.94
CA ILE A 186 -10.16 -4.14 -0.91
C ILE A 186 -9.62 -3.83 0.49
N THR A 187 -8.32 -3.98 0.70
CA THR A 187 -7.67 -3.68 1.99
C THR A 187 -7.87 -2.21 2.40
N ASN A 188 -7.67 -1.28 1.47
CA ASN A 188 -7.82 0.16 1.76
C ASN A 188 -9.25 0.52 2.15
N VAL A 189 -10.27 -0.06 1.50
CA VAL A 189 -11.69 0.14 1.90
C VAL A 189 -11.92 -0.34 3.32
N ILE A 190 -11.45 -1.55 3.66
CA ILE A 190 -11.59 -2.10 5.01
C ILE A 190 -10.87 -1.22 6.03
N SER A 191 -9.65 -0.76 5.72
CA SER A 191 -8.85 0.09 6.60
C SER A 191 -9.46 1.46 6.83
N VAL A 192 -10.05 2.10 5.82
CA VAL A 192 -10.82 3.35 5.98
C VAL A 192 -11.96 3.14 6.99
N VAL A 193 -12.75 2.07 6.82
CA VAL A 193 -13.86 1.77 7.74
C VAL A 193 -13.33 1.51 9.16
N MET A 194 -12.23 0.77 9.30
CA MET A 194 -11.60 0.48 10.59
C MET A 194 -11.19 1.77 11.32
N TRP A 195 -10.51 2.69 10.65
CA TRP A 195 -10.05 3.93 11.27
C TRP A 195 -11.20 4.92 11.55
N ILE A 196 -12.30 4.90 10.77
CA ILE A 196 -13.54 5.61 11.12
C ILE A 196 -14.11 5.09 12.44
N VAL A 197 -14.11 3.78 12.66
CA VAL A 197 -14.52 3.19 13.95
C VAL A 197 -13.57 3.61 15.08
N CYS A 198 -12.25 3.71 14.81
CA CYS A 198 -11.28 4.20 15.79
C CYS A 198 -11.54 5.67 16.18
N ILE A 199 -12.00 6.54 15.25
CA ILE A 199 -12.45 7.91 15.61
C ILE A 199 -13.56 7.87 16.64
N SER A 200 -14.57 7.02 16.48
CA SER A 200 -15.69 6.91 17.42
C SER A 200 -15.28 6.40 18.81
N ARG A 201 -14.11 5.79 18.91
CA ARG A 201 -13.50 5.33 20.18
C ARG A 201 -12.56 6.37 20.81
N GLY A 202 -12.34 7.49 20.14
CA GLY A 202 -11.40 8.53 20.60
C GLY A 202 -9.93 8.15 20.51
N GLU A 203 -9.59 7.20 19.60
CA GLU A 203 -8.20 6.75 19.43
C GLU A 203 -7.33 7.87 18.87
N ALA A 204 -6.12 8.01 19.41
CA ALA A 204 -5.13 8.94 18.91
C ALA A 204 -4.80 8.68 17.44
N HIS A 205 -4.46 9.72 16.70
CA HIS A 205 -4.08 9.66 15.28
C HIS A 205 -5.19 9.19 14.31
N ALA A 206 -6.36 8.72 14.79
CA ALA A 206 -7.37 8.06 13.97
C ALA A 206 -7.84 8.92 12.79
N GLY A 207 -8.06 10.23 13.00
CA GLY A 207 -8.47 11.13 11.91
C GLY A 207 -7.44 11.26 10.80
N VAL A 208 -6.17 11.39 11.15
CA VAL A 208 -5.05 11.45 10.18
C VAL A 208 -4.90 10.11 9.44
N MET A 209 -5.12 8.99 10.13
CA MET A 209 -5.08 7.67 9.50
C MET A 209 -6.23 7.47 8.50
N VAL A 210 -7.44 7.97 8.77
CA VAL A 210 -8.53 7.97 7.78
C VAL A 210 -8.13 8.74 6.52
N ILE A 211 -7.51 9.92 6.68
CA ILE A 211 -6.99 10.70 5.56
C ILE A 211 -5.97 9.87 4.76
N MET A 212 -5.00 9.26 5.42
CA MET A 212 -3.98 8.42 4.79
C MET A 212 -4.59 7.29 3.96
N TRP A 213 -5.48 6.48 4.56
CA TRP A 213 -6.09 5.34 3.89
C TRP A 213 -7.03 5.75 2.77
N PHE A 214 -7.69 6.90 2.88
CA PHE A 214 -8.48 7.46 1.78
C PHE A 214 -7.60 7.80 0.57
N PHE A 215 -6.47 8.46 0.77
CA PHE A 215 -5.52 8.74 -0.32
C PHE A 215 -4.88 7.46 -0.87
N TYR A 216 -4.63 6.44 -0.04
CA TYR A 216 -4.20 5.12 -0.50
C TYR A 216 -5.24 4.48 -1.42
N LEU A 217 -6.52 4.57 -1.08
CA LEU A 217 -7.61 4.06 -1.92
C LEU A 217 -7.64 4.76 -3.28
N LEU A 218 -7.59 6.09 -3.30
CA LEU A 218 -7.54 6.88 -4.54
C LEU A 218 -6.33 6.48 -5.40
N ASN A 219 -5.15 6.35 -4.76
CA ASN A 219 -3.94 5.93 -5.46
C ASN A 219 -4.04 4.50 -5.99
N SER A 220 -4.65 3.58 -5.25
CA SER A 220 -4.80 2.18 -5.68
C SER A 220 -5.69 2.04 -6.91
N ILE A 221 -6.75 2.84 -6.99
CA ILE A 221 -7.61 2.90 -8.18
C ILE A 221 -6.83 3.42 -9.40
N ASN A 222 -6.04 4.49 -9.20
CA ASN A 222 -5.18 5.01 -10.26
C ASN A 222 -4.05 4.04 -10.63
N GLY A 223 -3.42 3.44 -9.64
CA GLY A 223 -2.37 2.43 -9.82
C GLY A 223 -2.87 1.24 -10.65
N LEU A 224 -4.05 0.72 -10.35
CA LEU A 224 -4.69 -0.32 -11.17
C LEU A 224 -4.85 0.13 -12.62
N ARG A 225 -5.34 1.36 -12.84
CA ARG A 225 -5.52 1.92 -14.20
C ARG A 225 -4.20 2.02 -14.96
N VAL A 226 -3.14 2.51 -14.31
CA VAL A 226 -1.80 2.66 -14.91
C VAL A 226 -1.21 1.29 -15.22
N TRP A 227 -1.21 0.37 -14.26
CA TRP A 227 -0.61 -0.95 -14.42
C TRP A 227 -1.37 -1.86 -15.37
N LEU A 228 -2.69 -1.67 -15.53
CA LEU A 228 -3.46 -2.33 -16.60
C LEU A 228 -2.94 -1.95 -18.00
N LYS A 229 -2.55 -0.70 -18.21
CA LYS A 229 -1.95 -0.24 -19.47
C LYS A 229 -0.55 -0.82 -19.65
N LEU A 230 0.30 -0.73 -18.61
CA LEU A 230 1.68 -1.25 -18.65
C LEU A 230 1.76 -2.78 -18.82
N SER A 231 0.75 -3.53 -18.37
CA SER A 231 0.72 -4.98 -18.47
C SER A 231 0.18 -5.48 -19.81
N ARG A 232 -0.31 -4.59 -20.68
CA ARG A 232 -0.80 -4.90 -22.04
C ARG A 232 0.21 -4.55 -23.13
N ALA A 233 1.16 -3.67 -22.81
CA ALA A 233 2.27 -3.29 -23.67
C ALA A 233 3.39 -4.33 -23.62
#